data_7a6f4fb83affb2ac3ff2cf453eadc562
#
_entry.id   7a6f4fb83affb2ac3ff2cf453eadc562
#
_cell.length_a   1.000
_cell.length_b   1.000
_cell.length_c   1.000
_cell.angle_alpha   90.00
_cell.angle_beta   90.00
_cell.angle_gamma   90.00
#
_symmetry.space_group_name_H-M   'P 1'
#
loop_
_entity.id
_entity.type
_entity.pdbx_description
1 polymer ?
#
loop_
_entity_poly.entity_id
_entity_poly.type
_entity_poly.pdbx_seq_one_letter_code
_entity_poly.pdbx_strand_id
1 'polypeptide(L)'
;SSIAILLREGEKKRKQKSVRQLLSEIGDLALTIKPCFLMSPLSVSTFLNADMQFDVVIFDEASQIFPQDAVGAIYRGKQLIVVGDSKQMPPSNFFNATVDSDDDDEESGDIKDFESILDMCSTTLPQLRLKWHYRSRYEQLISFSNKNFYDNDLVTFPSSKTDKNWIGVDYHYVDGIFDHTSKSNMKEAEYIVDLIYENFEKYPERSLGVVAFSISQQNLIDKLLSKRRQQNPAKESFFRSDRKEPFFIKNLETVQGDE
;
A
#
# COMPACT_ATOMS: atom_id res chain seq x y z
N SER A 1 9.52 -40.03 -4.19
CA SER A 1 8.50 -39.37 -3.35
C SER A 1 8.75 -37.87 -3.31
N SER A 2 7.73 -37.09 -3.12
CA SER A 2 7.78 -35.61 -3.03
C SER A 2 8.79 -35.13 -1.98
N ILE A 3 8.93 -35.85 -0.87
CA ILE A 3 9.94 -35.57 0.18
C ILE A 3 11.36 -35.65 -0.38
N ALA A 4 11.68 -36.68 -1.16
CA ALA A 4 13.01 -36.82 -1.74
C ALA A 4 13.33 -35.70 -2.75
N ILE A 5 12.32 -35.23 -3.49
CA ILE A 5 12.44 -34.08 -4.41
C ILE A 5 12.76 -32.81 -3.61
N LEU A 6 12.00 -32.54 -2.55
CA LEU A 6 12.16 -31.35 -1.71
C LEU A 6 13.54 -31.32 -1.05
N LEU A 7 13.98 -32.41 -0.44
CA LEU A 7 15.31 -32.51 0.18
C LEU A 7 16.42 -32.28 -0.84
N ARG A 8 16.34 -32.95 -2.00
CA ARG A 8 17.31 -32.78 -3.08
C ARG A 8 17.39 -31.35 -3.60
N GLU A 9 16.26 -30.65 -3.73
CA GLU A 9 16.25 -29.26 -4.16
C GLU A 9 16.81 -28.31 -3.08
N GLY A 10 16.56 -28.59 -1.81
CA GLY A 10 17.11 -27.81 -0.68
C GLY A 10 18.65 -27.91 -0.56
N GLU A 11 19.24 -29.03 -0.97
CA GLU A 11 20.70 -29.24 -0.96
C GLU A 11 21.41 -28.58 -2.16
N LYS A 12 20.69 -28.23 -3.23
CA LYS A 12 21.29 -27.64 -4.43
C LYS A 12 21.73 -26.20 -4.20
N LYS A 13 23.01 -25.92 -4.48
CA LYS A 13 23.57 -24.56 -4.48
C LYS A 13 23.37 -23.82 -5.82
N ARG A 14 23.12 -24.52 -6.90
CA ARG A 14 22.92 -23.98 -8.26
C ARG A 14 21.92 -24.82 -9.05
N LYS A 15 21.34 -24.23 -10.10
CA LYS A 15 20.37 -24.89 -10.99
C LYS A 15 19.15 -25.47 -10.24
N GLN A 16 18.63 -24.70 -9.29
CA GLN A 16 17.38 -25.04 -8.63
C GLN A 16 16.22 -25.00 -9.62
N LYS A 17 15.20 -25.80 -9.38
CA LYS A 17 13.94 -25.74 -10.13
C LYS A 17 13.26 -24.40 -9.91
N SER A 18 12.50 -23.94 -10.90
CA SER A 18 11.60 -22.80 -10.70
C SER A 18 10.56 -23.15 -9.65
N VAL A 19 10.04 -22.12 -8.94
CA VAL A 19 8.99 -22.31 -7.93
C VAL A 19 7.79 -23.06 -8.50
N ARG A 20 7.36 -22.71 -9.73
CA ARG A 20 6.26 -23.39 -10.41
C ARG A 20 6.52 -24.88 -10.64
N GLN A 21 7.72 -25.22 -11.14
CA GLN A 21 8.10 -26.63 -11.34
C GLN A 21 8.17 -27.41 -10.03
N LEU A 22 8.70 -26.79 -8.98
CA LEU A 22 8.79 -27.43 -7.68
C LEU A 22 7.39 -27.69 -7.11
N LEU A 23 6.52 -26.69 -7.10
CA LEU A 23 5.15 -26.82 -6.59
C LEU A 23 4.31 -27.81 -7.42
N SER A 24 4.57 -27.94 -8.74
CA SER A 24 3.88 -28.96 -9.54
C SER A 24 4.24 -30.40 -9.15
N GLU A 25 5.44 -30.63 -8.62
CA GLU A 25 5.91 -31.96 -8.22
C GLU A 25 5.62 -32.30 -6.75
N ILE A 26 5.46 -31.26 -5.88
CA ILE A 26 5.30 -31.46 -4.43
C ILE A 26 4.06 -30.79 -3.86
N GLY A 27 3.07 -30.36 -4.69
CA GLY A 27 1.95 -29.53 -4.27
C GLY A 27 1.24 -30.00 -3.00
N ASP A 28 0.84 -31.28 -2.95
CA ASP A 28 0.17 -31.87 -1.77
C ASP A 28 1.07 -31.85 -0.53
N LEU A 29 2.35 -32.14 -0.71
CA LEU A 29 3.33 -32.06 0.38
C LEU A 29 3.51 -30.62 0.84
N ALA A 30 3.57 -29.66 -0.11
CA ALA A 30 3.69 -28.24 0.21
C ALA A 30 2.50 -27.76 1.05
N LEU A 31 1.27 -28.11 0.68
CA LEU A 31 0.06 -27.81 1.44
C LEU A 31 0.03 -28.47 2.82
N THR A 32 0.60 -29.69 2.93
CA THR A 32 0.69 -30.38 4.22
C THR A 32 1.67 -29.69 5.18
N ILE A 33 2.82 -29.24 4.66
CA ILE A 33 3.87 -28.60 5.47
C ILE A 33 3.56 -27.13 5.76
N LYS A 34 3.03 -26.43 4.76
CA LYS A 34 2.70 -25.00 4.78
C LYS A 34 1.32 -24.79 4.16
N PRO A 35 0.23 -24.91 4.94
CA PRO A 35 -1.13 -24.82 4.42
C PRO A 35 -1.56 -23.39 4.04
N CYS A 36 -0.80 -22.38 4.45
CA CYS A 36 -1.10 -20.97 4.17
C CYS A 36 -0.08 -20.37 3.20
N PHE A 37 -0.60 -19.76 2.12
CA PHE A 37 0.18 -19.09 1.08
C PHE A 37 -0.19 -17.61 1.06
N LEU A 38 0.79 -16.73 1.21
CA LEU A 38 0.64 -15.29 1.06
C LEU A 38 1.24 -14.89 -0.29
N MET A 39 0.40 -14.46 -1.22
CA MET A 39 0.79 -14.19 -2.60
C MET A 39 -0.05 -13.07 -3.19
N SER A 40 0.53 -12.30 -4.12
CA SER A 40 -0.27 -11.42 -4.96
C SER A 40 -1.09 -12.24 -5.99
N PRO A 41 -2.21 -11.74 -6.51
CA PRO A 41 -3.01 -12.42 -7.52
C PRO A 41 -2.20 -12.85 -8.75
N LEU A 42 -1.31 -11.99 -9.23
CA LEU A 42 -0.40 -12.29 -10.33
C LEU A 42 0.55 -13.45 -9.98
N SER A 43 1.09 -13.47 -8.77
CA SER A 43 1.96 -14.56 -8.31
C SER A 43 1.20 -15.89 -8.22
N VAL A 44 -0.06 -15.88 -7.79
CA VAL A 44 -0.93 -17.08 -7.78
C VAL A 44 -1.02 -17.66 -9.20
N SER A 45 -1.36 -16.83 -10.19
CA SER A 45 -1.51 -17.25 -11.58
C SER A 45 -0.18 -17.74 -12.21
N THR A 46 0.94 -17.14 -11.79
CA THR A 46 2.27 -17.46 -12.32
C THR A 46 2.84 -18.74 -11.71
N PHE A 47 2.70 -18.96 -10.42
CA PHE A 47 3.46 -19.99 -9.70
C PHE A 47 2.63 -21.21 -9.29
N LEU A 48 1.31 -21.08 -9.10
CA LEU A 48 0.47 -22.19 -8.68
C LEU A 48 -0.17 -22.88 -9.89
N ASN A 49 -0.24 -24.19 -9.82
CA ASN A 49 -0.99 -24.96 -10.82
C ASN A 49 -2.50 -24.67 -10.69
N ALA A 50 -3.22 -24.82 -11.78
CA ALA A 50 -4.66 -24.55 -11.80
C ALA A 50 -5.48 -25.55 -10.95
N ASP A 51 -4.98 -26.76 -10.77
CA ASP A 51 -5.58 -27.84 -9.99
C ASP A 51 -5.30 -27.75 -8.48
N MET A 52 -4.39 -26.85 -8.07
CA MET A 52 -4.09 -26.64 -6.66
C MET A 52 -5.24 -25.88 -5.98
N GLN A 53 -5.93 -26.55 -5.05
CA GLN A 53 -7.13 -26.03 -4.40
C GLN A 53 -6.87 -25.69 -2.93
N PHE A 54 -7.54 -24.64 -2.46
CA PHE A 54 -7.51 -24.17 -1.07
C PHE A 54 -8.92 -24.22 -0.48
N ASP A 55 -9.01 -24.43 0.83
CA ASP A 55 -10.31 -24.39 1.50
C ASP A 55 -10.87 -22.97 1.57
N VAL A 56 -9.99 -21.98 1.76
CA VAL A 56 -10.37 -20.56 1.85
C VAL A 56 -9.38 -19.72 1.05
N VAL A 57 -9.90 -18.79 0.27
CA VAL A 57 -9.14 -17.69 -0.35
C VAL A 57 -9.58 -16.38 0.30
N ILE A 58 -8.62 -15.62 0.79
CA ILE A 58 -8.83 -14.32 1.43
C ILE A 58 -8.14 -13.26 0.59
N PHE A 59 -8.89 -12.27 0.12
CA PHE A 59 -8.33 -11.05 -0.42
C PHE A 59 -8.27 -10.01 0.67
N ASP A 60 -7.09 -9.44 0.89
CA ASP A 60 -6.88 -8.27 1.72
C ASP A 60 -6.58 -7.07 0.83
N GLU A 61 -6.90 -5.85 1.28
CA GLU A 61 -6.84 -4.62 0.47
C GLU A 61 -7.57 -4.76 -0.88
N ALA A 62 -8.73 -5.41 -0.86
CA ALA A 62 -9.47 -5.79 -2.07
C ALA A 62 -10.00 -4.60 -2.89
N SER A 63 -10.06 -3.41 -2.30
CA SER A 63 -10.34 -2.15 -3.00
C SER A 63 -9.26 -1.78 -4.04
N GLN A 64 -8.05 -2.35 -3.93
CA GLN A 64 -6.92 -2.09 -4.82
C GLN A 64 -6.72 -3.17 -5.88
N ILE A 65 -7.57 -4.18 -5.96
CA ILE A 65 -7.41 -5.33 -6.85
C ILE A 65 -8.46 -5.26 -7.95
N PHE A 66 -8.02 -5.29 -9.21
CA PHE A 66 -8.92 -5.39 -10.34
C PHE A 66 -9.63 -6.75 -10.37
N PRO A 67 -10.92 -6.80 -10.76
CA PRO A 67 -11.68 -8.05 -10.83
C PRO A 67 -11.02 -9.13 -11.70
N GLN A 68 -10.47 -8.76 -12.84
CA GLN A 68 -9.78 -9.68 -13.75
C GLN A 68 -8.54 -10.34 -13.11
N ASP A 69 -7.82 -9.63 -12.27
CA ASP A 69 -6.62 -10.17 -11.61
C ASP A 69 -6.99 -11.19 -10.52
N ALA A 70 -8.16 -11.04 -9.91
CA ALA A 70 -8.64 -11.90 -8.84
C ALA A 70 -9.10 -13.30 -9.31
N VAL A 71 -9.54 -13.43 -10.55
CA VAL A 71 -10.18 -14.65 -11.10
C VAL A 71 -9.33 -15.91 -10.85
N GLY A 72 -8.02 -15.80 -11.11
CA GLY A 72 -7.11 -16.94 -10.93
C GLY A 72 -7.02 -17.46 -9.50
N ALA A 73 -7.09 -16.55 -8.51
CA ALA A 73 -7.11 -16.92 -7.10
C ALA A 73 -8.49 -17.45 -6.67
N ILE A 74 -9.57 -16.80 -7.08
CA ILE A 74 -10.95 -17.23 -6.78
C ILE A 74 -11.21 -18.66 -7.27
N TYR A 75 -10.77 -18.99 -8.46
CA TYR A 75 -10.93 -20.32 -9.06
C TYR A 75 -10.33 -21.44 -8.19
N ARG A 76 -9.33 -21.12 -7.39
CA ARG A 76 -8.62 -22.08 -6.53
C ARG A 76 -9.22 -22.21 -5.12
N GLY A 77 -10.27 -21.48 -4.79
CA GLY A 77 -10.89 -21.47 -3.46
C GLY A 77 -12.24 -22.16 -3.41
N LYS A 78 -12.50 -22.89 -2.34
CA LYS A 78 -13.85 -23.42 -2.04
C LYS A 78 -14.71 -22.35 -1.36
N GLN A 79 -14.09 -21.45 -0.58
CA GLN A 79 -14.73 -20.33 0.09
C GLN A 79 -13.94 -19.05 -0.21
N LEU A 80 -14.67 -17.96 -0.40
CA LEU A 80 -14.12 -16.63 -0.66
C LEU A 80 -14.43 -15.68 0.50
N ILE A 81 -13.40 -14.98 0.98
CA ILE A 81 -13.51 -13.87 1.92
C ILE A 81 -12.82 -12.66 1.28
N VAL A 82 -13.50 -11.54 1.22
CA VAL A 82 -13.00 -10.31 0.62
C VAL A 82 -12.98 -9.22 1.69
N VAL A 83 -11.79 -8.70 1.98
CA VAL A 83 -11.56 -7.67 2.99
C VAL A 83 -11.00 -6.44 2.30
N GLY A 84 -11.53 -5.27 2.59
CA GLY A 84 -11.09 -4.01 2.01
C GLY A 84 -11.92 -2.84 2.50
N ASP A 85 -11.59 -1.67 1.99
CA ASP A 85 -12.25 -0.42 2.35
C ASP A 85 -12.55 0.40 1.09
N SER A 86 -13.81 0.51 0.74
CA SER A 86 -14.28 1.27 -0.44
C SER A 86 -14.08 2.79 -0.31
N LYS A 87 -13.65 3.29 0.86
CA LYS A 87 -13.31 4.71 1.08
C LYS A 87 -11.83 4.99 0.89
N GLN A 88 -11.01 3.95 0.72
CA GLN A 88 -9.62 4.07 0.33
C GLN A 88 -9.48 4.14 -1.19
N MET A 89 -8.23 4.27 -1.67
CA MET A 89 -7.99 4.44 -3.10
C MET A 89 -8.40 3.20 -3.90
N PRO A 90 -9.03 3.40 -5.08
CA PRO A 90 -9.32 2.31 -6.00
C PRO A 90 -8.03 1.76 -6.64
N PRO A 91 -8.12 0.65 -7.40
CA PRO A 91 -6.99 0.14 -8.17
C PRO A 91 -6.45 1.23 -9.11
N SER A 92 -5.13 1.38 -9.19
CA SER A 92 -4.52 2.35 -10.09
C SER A 92 -3.79 1.64 -11.23
N ASN A 93 -3.93 2.16 -12.45
CA ASN A 93 -3.18 1.72 -13.63
C ASN A 93 -1.74 2.25 -13.63
N PHE A 94 -1.29 2.85 -12.54
CA PHE A 94 0.01 3.52 -12.45
C PHE A 94 1.19 2.61 -12.89
N PHE A 95 1.16 1.34 -12.53
CA PHE A 95 2.20 0.38 -12.92
C PHE A 95 2.05 -0.13 -14.37
N ASN A 96 0.87 -0.01 -14.97
CA ASN A 96 0.62 -0.42 -16.36
C ASN A 96 0.91 0.71 -17.35
N ALA A 97 0.85 1.96 -16.92
CA ALA A 97 1.07 3.15 -17.75
C ALA A 97 2.52 3.35 -18.25
N THR A 98 3.45 2.48 -17.88
CA THR A 98 4.82 2.51 -18.43
C THR A 98 4.96 1.75 -19.75
N VAL A 99 3.91 1.13 -20.27
CA VAL A 99 3.99 0.26 -21.47
C VAL A 99 3.22 0.80 -22.66
N ASP A 100 2.15 1.58 -22.47
CA ASP A 100 1.34 2.06 -23.59
C ASP A 100 1.17 3.58 -23.58
N SER A 101 1.86 4.21 -24.51
CA SER A 101 1.58 5.51 -25.07
C SER A 101 0.30 5.46 -25.90
N ASP A 102 -0.53 6.49 -25.74
CA ASP A 102 -1.50 6.97 -26.71
C ASP A 102 -2.45 5.96 -27.35
N ASP A 103 -3.55 5.68 -26.66
CA ASP A 103 -4.83 5.50 -27.36
C ASP A 103 -5.97 5.85 -26.38
N ASP A 104 -6.48 7.07 -26.50
CA ASP A 104 -7.80 7.49 -26.07
C ASP A 104 -8.84 6.80 -26.98
N ASP A 105 -9.25 5.61 -26.65
CA ASP A 105 -10.46 5.02 -27.21
C ASP A 105 -11.54 4.90 -26.12
N GLU A 106 -12.28 5.99 -25.95
CA GLU A 106 -13.65 5.97 -25.46
C GLU A 106 -14.51 5.26 -26.50
N GLU A 107 -14.78 3.97 -26.33
CA GLU A 107 -16.04 3.34 -26.74
C GLU A 107 -16.00 1.83 -26.46
N SER A 108 -16.49 1.43 -25.30
CA SER A 108 -17.16 0.12 -25.19
C SER A 108 -18.27 0.20 -24.14
N GLY A 109 -19.50 0.12 -24.66
CA GLY A 109 -20.71 0.34 -23.91
C GLY A 109 -21.03 -0.75 -22.88
N ASP A 110 -21.74 -0.32 -21.84
CA ASP A 110 -22.73 -1.04 -21.03
C ASP A 110 -22.36 -2.34 -20.30
N ILE A 111 -21.11 -2.53 -19.90
CA ILE A 111 -20.83 -3.28 -18.68
C ILE A 111 -20.39 -2.22 -17.68
N LYS A 112 -21.11 -2.05 -16.58
CA LYS A 112 -20.61 -1.31 -15.42
C LYS A 112 -19.37 -2.06 -14.94
N ASP A 113 -18.20 -1.66 -15.43
CA ASP A 113 -16.94 -2.22 -14.96
C ASP A 113 -16.80 -1.83 -13.51
N PHE A 114 -16.86 -2.83 -12.63
CA PHE A 114 -16.57 -2.63 -11.23
C PHE A 114 -15.12 -2.18 -11.10
N GLU A 115 -14.89 -1.12 -10.34
CA GLU A 115 -13.54 -0.59 -10.15
C GLU A 115 -12.63 -1.62 -9.46
N SER A 116 -13.17 -2.38 -8.49
CA SER A 116 -12.41 -3.34 -7.70
C SER A 116 -13.16 -4.65 -7.47
N ILE A 117 -12.41 -5.69 -7.05
CA ILE A 117 -13.01 -6.96 -6.61
C ILE A 117 -13.90 -6.76 -5.37
N LEU A 118 -13.60 -5.79 -4.50
CA LEU A 118 -14.44 -5.46 -3.35
C LEU A 118 -15.81 -4.98 -3.81
N ASP A 119 -15.86 -4.06 -4.79
CA ASP A 119 -17.11 -3.51 -5.33
C ASP A 119 -17.93 -4.60 -6.01
N MET A 120 -17.29 -5.42 -6.82
CA MET A 120 -17.95 -6.54 -7.48
C MET A 120 -18.56 -7.51 -6.47
N CYS A 121 -17.81 -7.92 -5.46
CA CYS A 121 -18.28 -8.87 -4.44
C CYS A 121 -19.34 -8.26 -3.53
N SER A 122 -19.32 -6.95 -3.30
CA SER A 122 -20.29 -6.26 -2.45
C SER A 122 -21.72 -6.33 -2.99
N THR A 123 -21.89 -6.58 -4.29
CA THR A 123 -23.22 -6.70 -4.91
C THR A 123 -23.89 -8.05 -4.65
N THR A 124 -23.12 -9.09 -4.31
CA THR A 124 -23.62 -10.48 -4.23
C THR A 124 -23.33 -11.16 -2.92
N LEU A 125 -22.25 -10.78 -2.22
CA LEU A 125 -21.85 -11.42 -0.97
C LEU A 125 -22.40 -10.66 0.25
N PRO A 126 -22.69 -11.36 1.36
CA PRO A 126 -23.04 -10.73 2.62
C PRO A 126 -21.91 -9.83 3.12
N GLN A 127 -22.26 -8.65 3.58
CA GLN A 127 -21.29 -7.67 4.06
C GLN A 127 -21.32 -7.56 5.58
N LEU A 128 -20.12 -7.48 6.17
CA LEU A 128 -19.91 -7.20 7.59
C LEU A 128 -18.93 -6.04 7.72
N ARG A 129 -19.28 -5.04 8.51
CA ARG A 129 -18.42 -3.88 8.77
C ARG A 129 -17.63 -4.09 10.06
N LEU A 130 -16.29 -3.96 9.96
CA LEU A 130 -15.43 -3.89 11.15
C LEU A 130 -15.50 -2.48 11.73
N LYS A 131 -15.84 -2.39 13.02
CA LYS A 131 -16.10 -1.11 13.69
C LYS A 131 -14.96 -0.64 14.59
N TRP A 132 -14.10 -1.56 15.05
CA TRP A 132 -13.04 -1.22 15.98
C TRP A 132 -11.83 -0.65 15.26
N HIS A 133 -11.49 0.61 15.56
CA HIS A 133 -10.29 1.26 15.05
C HIS A 133 -9.23 1.33 16.17
N TYR A 134 -8.13 0.60 16.01
CA TYR A 134 -7.04 0.51 16.98
C TYR A 134 -5.70 1.06 16.46
N ARG A 135 -5.57 1.29 15.15
CA ARG A 135 -4.30 1.71 14.52
C ARG A 135 -3.88 3.13 14.93
N SER A 136 -4.81 4.08 14.91
CA SER A 136 -4.50 5.46 15.30
C SER A 136 -4.21 5.57 16.78
N ARG A 137 -2.99 5.98 17.10
CA ARG A 137 -2.53 6.16 18.49
C ARG A 137 -3.33 7.22 19.25
N TYR A 138 -3.88 8.18 18.53
CA TYR A 138 -4.71 9.25 19.05
C TYR A 138 -6.01 9.34 18.26
N GLU A 139 -7.10 9.51 18.96
CA GLU A 139 -8.44 9.58 18.38
C GLU A 139 -8.57 10.72 17.36
N GLN A 140 -7.89 11.84 17.57
CA GLN A 140 -7.90 13.00 16.67
C GLN A 140 -7.45 12.67 15.26
N LEU A 141 -6.57 11.67 15.08
CA LEU A 141 -6.04 11.28 13.78
C LEU A 141 -7.09 10.62 12.88
N ILE A 142 -8.08 9.95 13.47
CA ILE A 142 -9.14 9.27 12.70
C ILE A 142 -10.47 10.02 12.75
N SER A 143 -10.64 10.99 13.66
CA SER A 143 -11.93 11.64 13.89
C SER A 143 -12.50 12.32 12.66
N PHE A 144 -11.66 12.97 11.83
CA PHE A 144 -12.10 13.56 10.58
C PHE A 144 -12.65 12.50 9.61
N SER A 145 -11.90 11.41 9.40
CA SER A 145 -12.30 10.31 8.52
C SER A 145 -13.54 9.60 9.07
N ASN A 146 -13.61 9.35 10.36
CA ASN A 146 -14.76 8.73 11.00
C ASN A 146 -16.04 9.53 10.74
N LYS A 147 -15.97 10.84 10.94
CA LYS A 147 -17.12 11.74 10.74
C LYS A 147 -17.55 11.84 9.28
N ASN A 148 -16.60 11.93 8.32
CA ASN A 148 -16.91 12.29 6.94
C ASN A 148 -17.08 11.08 6.02
N PHE A 149 -16.51 9.92 6.36
CA PHE A 149 -16.48 8.74 5.49
C PHE A 149 -17.05 7.47 6.13
N TYR A 150 -17.11 7.41 7.47
CA TYR A 150 -17.52 6.20 8.19
C TYR A 150 -18.72 6.42 9.12
N ASP A 151 -19.51 7.46 8.89
CA ASP A 151 -20.79 7.77 9.58
C ASP A 151 -20.68 7.86 11.12
N ASN A 152 -19.50 8.18 11.65
CA ASN A 152 -19.16 8.09 13.08
C ASN A 152 -19.34 6.68 13.69
N ASP A 153 -19.32 5.63 12.89
CA ASP A 153 -19.56 4.26 13.33
C ASP A 153 -18.28 3.54 13.81
N LEU A 154 -17.11 4.13 13.59
CA LEU A 154 -15.86 3.58 14.11
C LEU A 154 -15.72 3.83 15.60
N VAL A 155 -15.50 2.76 16.35
CA VAL A 155 -15.23 2.79 17.79
C VAL A 155 -13.73 2.99 17.99
N THR A 156 -13.36 4.08 18.64
CA THR A 156 -11.97 4.43 18.94
C THR A 156 -11.64 4.20 20.40
N PHE A 157 -10.36 4.05 20.71
CA PHE A 157 -9.87 3.97 22.08
C PHE A 157 -9.45 5.36 22.53
N PRO A 158 -10.05 5.93 23.61
CA PRO A 158 -9.68 7.25 24.09
C PRO A 158 -8.22 7.23 24.59
N SER A 159 -7.46 8.26 24.21
CA SER A 159 -6.11 8.45 24.72
C SER A 159 -6.11 9.12 26.08
N SER A 160 -5.36 8.56 27.03
CA SER A 160 -5.16 9.17 28.35
C SER A 160 -4.19 10.36 28.33
N LYS A 161 -3.42 10.56 27.25
CA LYS A 161 -2.48 11.67 27.13
C LYS A 161 -3.16 12.90 26.58
N THR A 162 -3.17 13.95 27.38
CA THR A 162 -3.68 15.29 27.04
C THR A 162 -2.57 16.29 26.70
N ASP A 163 -1.37 15.80 26.43
CA ASP A 163 -0.21 16.68 26.16
C ASP A 163 -0.40 17.38 24.80
N LYS A 164 -0.82 18.65 24.88
CA LYS A 164 -1.40 19.43 23.79
C LYS A 164 -0.41 19.89 22.71
N ASN A 165 0.88 19.72 22.90
CA ASN A 165 1.87 20.41 22.08
C ASN A 165 2.29 19.67 20.79
N TRP A 166 1.75 18.47 20.52
CA TRP A 166 2.14 17.69 19.34
C TRP A 166 1.21 16.49 19.05
N ILE A 167 0.00 16.52 19.57
CA ILE A 167 -1.02 15.50 19.36
C ILE A 167 -2.08 16.02 18.42
N GLY A 168 -2.31 15.33 17.31
CA GLY A 168 -3.41 15.64 16.41
C GLY A 168 -2.96 16.07 15.02
N VAL A 169 -3.69 17.00 14.45
CA VAL A 169 -3.50 17.52 13.10
C VAL A 169 -3.31 19.03 13.18
N ASP A 170 -2.17 19.52 12.68
CA ASP A 170 -1.88 20.95 12.54
C ASP A 170 -2.02 21.36 11.08
N TYR A 171 -2.61 22.55 10.86
CA TYR A 171 -2.77 23.14 9.55
C TYR A 171 -1.77 24.28 9.33
N HIS A 172 -0.96 24.15 8.28
CA HIS A 172 -0.01 25.17 7.86
C HIS A 172 -0.42 25.74 6.51
N TYR A 173 -0.87 27.00 6.52
CA TYR A 173 -1.17 27.70 5.28
C TYR A 173 0.10 28.26 4.65
N VAL A 174 0.33 27.94 3.38
CA VAL A 174 1.43 28.48 2.58
C VAL A 174 0.84 29.25 1.41
N ASP A 175 1.14 30.56 1.33
CA ASP A 175 0.72 31.41 0.22
C ASP A 175 1.57 31.14 -1.03
N GLY A 176 1.32 30.00 -1.67
CA GLY A 176 1.99 29.52 -2.87
C GLY A 176 1.02 29.38 -4.04
N ILE A 177 1.55 29.45 -5.27
CA ILE A 177 0.79 29.29 -6.49
C ILE A 177 1.15 27.92 -7.09
N PHE A 178 0.11 27.14 -7.40
CA PHE A 178 0.28 25.89 -8.13
C PHE A 178 0.58 26.19 -9.61
N ASP A 179 1.72 25.72 -10.09
CA ASP A 179 2.09 25.82 -11.49
C ASP A 179 1.53 24.60 -12.26
N HIS A 180 0.58 24.86 -13.15
CA HIS A 180 -0.06 23.81 -13.96
C HIS A 180 0.89 23.14 -14.96
N THR A 181 1.98 23.82 -15.37
CA THR A 181 2.97 23.27 -16.30
C THR A 181 3.84 22.22 -15.62
N SER A 182 4.41 22.55 -14.47
CA SER A 182 5.21 21.62 -13.67
C SER A 182 4.38 20.72 -12.77
N LYS A 183 3.06 20.96 -12.66
CA LYS A 183 2.12 20.29 -11.76
C LYS A 183 2.62 20.26 -10.31
N SER A 184 3.17 21.40 -9.84
CA SER A 184 3.79 21.50 -8.51
C SER A 184 3.68 22.91 -7.94
N ASN A 185 3.94 23.05 -6.62
CA ASN A 185 3.98 24.31 -5.91
C ASN A 185 5.36 24.46 -5.25
N MET A 186 6.17 25.40 -5.75
CA MET A 186 7.53 25.63 -5.28
C MET A 186 7.58 26.11 -3.83
N LYS A 187 6.72 27.06 -3.44
CA LYS A 187 6.72 27.60 -2.07
C LYS A 187 6.33 26.56 -1.04
N GLU A 188 5.36 25.70 -1.35
CA GLU A 188 5.01 24.59 -0.48
C GLU A 188 6.16 23.60 -0.33
N ALA A 189 6.85 23.28 -1.44
CA ALA A 189 7.99 22.37 -1.40
C ALA A 189 9.16 22.93 -0.56
N GLU A 190 9.45 24.24 -0.69
CA GLU A 190 10.45 24.91 0.14
C GLU A 190 10.07 24.90 1.62
N TYR A 191 8.81 25.23 1.93
CA TYR A 191 8.30 25.21 3.30
C TYR A 191 8.36 23.79 3.91
N ILE A 192 8.00 22.75 3.16
CA ILE A 192 8.10 21.36 3.61
C ILE A 192 9.56 21.00 3.94
N VAL A 193 10.52 21.41 3.11
CA VAL A 193 11.95 21.16 3.38
C VAL A 193 12.40 21.84 4.66
N ASP A 194 11.98 23.07 4.92
CA ASP A 194 12.29 23.77 6.17
C ASP A 194 11.65 23.04 7.36
N LEU A 195 10.39 22.65 7.25
CA LEU A 195 9.66 21.91 8.30
C LEU A 195 10.30 20.54 8.61
N ILE A 196 10.85 19.84 7.60
CA ILE A 196 11.59 18.58 7.80
C ILE A 196 12.80 18.84 8.73
N TYR A 197 13.60 19.88 8.47
CA TYR A 197 14.76 20.19 9.29
C TYR A 197 14.37 20.64 10.68
N GLU A 198 13.37 21.51 10.82
CA GLU A 198 12.84 21.93 12.13
C GLU A 198 12.36 20.75 12.96
N ASN A 199 11.65 19.82 12.33
CA ASN A 199 11.15 18.61 13.02
C ASN A 199 12.30 17.73 13.52
N PHE A 200 13.32 17.47 12.70
CA PHE A 200 14.47 16.67 13.11
C PHE A 200 15.31 17.35 14.18
N GLU A 201 15.44 18.68 14.15
CA GLU A 201 16.14 19.43 15.20
C GLU A 201 15.40 19.35 16.53
N LYS A 202 14.09 19.50 16.49
CA LYS A 202 13.25 19.49 17.69
C LYS A 202 13.01 18.07 18.24
N TYR A 203 12.93 17.08 17.36
CA TYR A 203 12.57 15.71 17.70
C TYR A 203 13.47 14.68 16.98
N PRO A 204 14.79 14.64 17.27
CA PRO A 204 15.75 13.84 16.50
C PRO A 204 15.49 12.32 16.55
N GLU A 205 14.80 11.85 17.58
CA GLU A 205 14.52 10.43 17.79
C GLU A 205 13.20 9.96 17.12
N ARG A 206 12.43 10.89 16.57
CA ARG A 206 11.15 10.53 15.94
C ARG A 206 11.34 10.17 14.48
N SER A 207 10.46 9.30 14.01
CA SER A 207 10.27 9.06 12.58
C SER A 207 9.52 10.23 11.94
N LEU A 208 9.77 10.45 10.67
CA LEU A 208 9.11 11.47 9.85
C LEU A 208 8.91 10.91 8.45
N GLY A 209 7.69 11.02 7.95
CA GLY A 209 7.34 10.78 6.57
C GLY A 209 6.72 12.01 5.93
N VAL A 210 6.94 12.20 4.65
CA VAL A 210 6.32 13.24 3.82
C VAL A 210 5.49 12.58 2.74
N VAL A 211 4.23 13.00 2.60
CA VAL A 211 3.34 12.49 1.56
C VAL A 211 2.84 13.65 0.72
N ALA A 212 3.11 13.60 -0.58
CA ALA A 212 2.65 14.58 -1.55
C ALA A 212 1.43 14.04 -2.31
N PHE A 213 0.55 14.95 -2.77
CA PHE A 213 -0.61 14.57 -3.58
C PHE A 213 -0.25 14.10 -5.00
N SER A 214 0.92 14.48 -5.51
CA SER A 214 1.36 14.10 -6.86
C SER A 214 2.84 13.74 -6.90
N ILE A 215 3.22 12.94 -7.91
CA ILE A 215 4.62 12.60 -8.19
C ILE A 215 5.44 13.85 -8.50
N SER A 216 4.87 14.82 -9.22
CA SER A 216 5.58 16.05 -9.56
C SER A 216 5.96 16.84 -8.31
N GLN A 217 5.05 16.95 -7.34
CA GLN A 217 5.32 17.60 -6.06
C GLN A 217 6.32 16.80 -5.21
N GLN A 218 6.17 15.48 -5.17
CA GLN A 218 7.13 14.58 -4.51
C GLN A 218 8.55 14.80 -5.04
N ASN A 219 8.73 14.74 -6.36
CA ASN A 219 10.03 14.92 -7.01
C ASN A 219 10.62 16.30 -6.75
N LEU A 220 9.79 17.35 -6.71
CA LEU A 220 10.23 18.70 -6.39
C LEU A 220 10.75 18.79 -4.95
N ILE A 221 10.02 18.23 -3.99
CA ILE A 221 10.44 18.20 -2.58
C ILE A 221 11.75 17.41 -2.45
N ASP A 222 11.86 16.24 -3.07
CA ASP A 222 13.07 15.42 -3.02
C ASP A 222 14.29 16.14 -3.62
N LYS A 223 14.11 16.83 -4.75
CA LYS A 223 15.16 17.65 -5.38
C LYS A 223 15.64 18.78 -4.46
N LEU A 224 14.72 19.52 -3.84
CA LEU A 224 15.05 20.61 -2.91
C LEU A 224 15.72 20.08 -1.65
N LEU A 225 15.20 18.99 -1.10
CA LEU A 225 15.78 18.32 0.06
C LEU A 225 17.21 17.82 -0.24
N SER A 226 17.42 17.17 -1.37
CA SER A 226 18.74 16.68 -1.80
C SER A 226 19.75 17.82 -1.91
N LYS A 227 19.34 18.97 -2.48
CA LYS A 227 20.18 20.18 -2.52
C LYS A 227 20.51 20.69 -1.11
N ARG A 228 19.53 20.73 -0.20
CA ARG A 228 19.73 21.18 1.18
C ARG A 228 20.64 20.24 1.97
N ARG A 229 20.54 18.94 1.78
CA ARG A 229 21.41 17.91 2.38
C ARG A 229 22.86 18.10 1.98
N GLN A 230 23.14 18.36 0.70
CA GLN A 230 24.50 18.67 0.22
C GLN A 230 25.11 19.91 0.90
N GLN A 231 24.29 20.89 1.22
CA GLN A 231 24.71 22.10 1.92
C GLN A 231 24.90 21.92 3.44
N ASN A 232 24.33 20.87 4.01
CA ASN A 232 24.32 20.59 5.45
C ASN A 232 24.75 19.15 5.78
N PRO A 233 26.00 18.73 5.45
CA PRO A 233 26.43 17.34 5.66
C PRO A 233 26.38 16.87 7.13
N ALA A 234 26.50 17.80 8.07
CA ALA A 234 26.43 17.49 9.50
C ALA A 234 25.09 16.92 9.95
N LYS A 235 24.01 17.13 9.18
CA LYS A 235 22.66 16.67 9.48
C LYS A 235 22.28 15.40 8.71
N GLU A 236 23.21 14.79 7.98
CA GLU A 236 22.97 13.59 7.18
C GLU A 236 22.51 12.37 8.01
N SER A 237 22.85 12.35 9.31
CA SER A 237 22.40 11.31 10.25
C SER A 237 20.89 11.16 10.35
N PHE A 238 20.11 12.22 10.06
CA PHE A 238 18.65 12.17 10.09
C PHE A 238 18.07 11.34 8.93
N PHE A 239 18.77 11.24 7.83
CA PHE A 239 18.32 10.59 6.59
C PHE A 239 18.91 9.19 6.38
N ARG A 240 19.53 8.61 7.40
CA ARG A 240 20.12 7.27 7.30
C ARG A 240 19.07 6.21 7.11
N SER A 241 19.31 5.28 6.17
CA SER A 241 18.40 4.17 5.84
C SER A 241 18.42 3.03 6.89
N ASP A 242 19.43 3.01 7.78
CA ASP A 242 19.56 2.01 8.84
C ASP A 242 18.83 2.40 10.16
N ARG A 243 18.10 3.50 10.16
CA ARG A 243 17.19 3.83 11.28
C ARG A 243 16.06 2.80 11.32
N LYS A 244 15.54 2.54 12.51
CA LYS A 244 14.41 1.63 12.72
C LYS A 244 13.20 2.01 11.87
N GLU A 245 12.95 3.31 11.73
CA GLU A 245 11.93 3.91 10.89
C GLU A 245 12.60 5.00 10.06
N PRO A 246 13.08 4.67 8.84
CA PRO A 246 13.80 5.63 8.00
C PRO A 246 12.86 6.70 7.46
N PHE A 247 13.42 7.90 7.24
CA PHE A 247 12.71 8.99 6.57
C PHE A 247 12.33 8.61 5.14
N PHE A 248 11.14 9.01 4.71
CA PHE A 248 10.68 8.83 3.33
C PHE A 248 9.93 10.05 2.79
N ILE A 249 9.94 10.19 1.47
CA ILE A 249 9.03 11.07 0.72
C ILE A 249 8.27 10.18 -0.27
N LYS A 250 6.96 10.16 -0.19
CA LYS A 250 6.07 9.35 -1.03
C LYS A 250 4.91 10.18 -1.58
N ASN A 251 4.23 9.67 -2.58
CA ASN A 251 2.94 10.19 -3.01
C ASN A 251 1.79 9.33 -2.43
N LEU A 252 0.54 9.74 -2.64
CA LEU A 252 -0.62 9.02 -2.12
C LEU A 252 -0.68 7.56 -2.59
N GLU A 253 -0.33 7.30 -3.85
CA GLU A 253 -0.38 5.96 -4.45
C GLU A 253 0.69 5.01 -3.86
N THR A 254 1.85 5.55 -3.51
CA THR A 254 2.98 4.75 -3.01
C THR A 254 3.01 4.63 -1.49
N VAL A 255 2.25 5.45 -0.76
CA VAL A 255 2.17 5.38 0.70
C VAL A 255 1.07 4.44 1.19
N GLN A 256 0.10 4.13 0.35
CA GLN A 256 -0.99 3.24 0.70
C GLN A 256 -0.44 1.84 1.06
N GLY A 257 -0.88 1.30 2.22
CA GLY A 257 -0.38 0.04 2.76
C GLY A 257 0.87 0.16 3.64
N ASP A 258 1.52 1.33 3.73
CA ASP A 258 2.58 1.56 4.71
C ASP A 258 2.00 1.74 6.12
N GLU A 259 2.73 1.24 7.11
CA GLU A 259 2.40 1.38 8.54
C GLU A 259 3.19 2.51 9.22
#